data_0dc75ab47d94be01c93d2047da0569cc
#
_entry.id   0dc75ab47d94be01c93d2047da0569cc
#
_cell.length_a   1.000
_cell.length_b   1.000
_cell.length_c   1.000
_cell.angle_alpha   90.00
_cell.angle_beta   90.00
_cell.angle_gamma   90.00
#
_symmetry.space_group_name_H-M   'P 1'
#
loop_
_entity.id
_entity.type
_entity.pdbx_description
1 polymer ?
#
loop_
_entity_poly.entity_id
_entity_poly.type
_entity_poly.pdbx_seq_one_letter_code
_entity_poly.pdbx_strand_id
1 'polypeptide(L)'
;MRKLILTVFTFFSLISAPAISYAEDVKIGVLYPLTGPVAQVGKDAVAAVKTALDIINNSHNIPGMPLAKDAGLKGLGGGKISIVVGDHGGKPDIGVGETEKMLNSDKVHAMFGAYYSSVTGAAS
;
A
#
# COMPACT_ATOMS: atom_id res chain seq x y z
N MET A 1 -35.74 -65.69 -8.28
CA MET A 1 -34.76 -64.82 -8.97
C MET A 1 -34.67 -63.47 -8.23
N ARG A 2 -33.71 -63.34 -7.33
CA ARG A 2 -33.52 -62.13 -6.53
C ARG A 2 -32.53 -61.21 -7.26
N LYS A 3 -33.03 -60.03 -7.67
CA LYS A 3 -32.18 -58.99 -8.31
C LYS A 3 -31.42 -58.25 -7.21
N LEU A 4 -30.11 -58.42 -7.17
CA LEU A 4 -29.19 -57.71 -6.28
C LEU A 4 -28.94 -56.32 -6.91
N ILE A 5 -29.49 -55.26 -6.26
CA ILE A 5 -29.24 -53.88 -6.63
C ILE A 5 -27.99 -53.44 -5.88
N LEU A 6 -26.87 -53.31 -6.64
CA LEU A 6 -25.60 -52.81 -6.14
C LEU A 6 -25.62 -51.25 -6.18
N THR A 7 -25.87 -50.61 -5.03
CA THR A 7 -25.81 -49.14 -4.90
C THR A 7 -24.36 -48.72 -4.76
N VAL A 8 -23.80 -48.17 -5.81
CA VAL A 8 -22.45 -47.55 -5.77
C VAL A 8 -22.59 -46.18 -5.14
N PHE A 9 -22.12 -46.03 -3.90
CA PHE A 9 -22.05 -44.78 -3.18
C PHE A 9 -20.74 -44.06 -3.58
N THR A 10 -20.83 -43.15 -4.54
CA THR A 10 -19.68 -42.32 -4.96
C THR A 10 -19.39 -41.30 -3.90
N PHE A 11 -18.36 -41.52 -3.10
CA PHE A 11 -17.88 -40.57 -2.09
C PHE A 11 -17.14 -39.43 -2.83
N PHE A 12 -17.85 -38.33 -3.07
CA PHE A 12 -17.25 -37.10 -3.63
C PHE A 12 -16.48 -36.39 -2.50
N SER A 13 -15.19 -36.72 -2.36
CA SER A 13 -14.28 -36.02 -1.45
C SER A 13 -14.12 -34.60 -1.96
N LEU A 14 -14.73 -33.62 -1.25
CA LEU A 14 -14.50 -32.20 -1.44
C LEU A 14 -13.05 -31.91 -0.99
N ILE A 15 -12.12 -31.88 -1.93
CA ILE A 15 -10.76 -31.43 -1.68
C ILE A 15 -10.85 -29.91 -1.51
N SER A 16 -10.91 -29.48 -0.24
CA SER A 16 -10.74 -28.08 0.11
C SER A 16 -9.28 -27.70 -0.16
N ALA A 17 -9.01 -27.12 -1.33
CA ALA A 17 -7.71 -26.54 -1.62
C ALA A 17 -7.48 -25.38 -0.63
N PRO A 18 -6.33 -25.33 0.05
CA PRO A 18 -6.00 -24.18 0.88
C PRO A 18 -5.99 -22.94 -0.02
N ALA A 19 -6.76 -21.91 0.36
CA ALA A 19 -6.68 -20.62 -0.29
C ALA A 19 -5.29 -20.07 -0.02
N ILE A 20 -4.44 -20.06 -1.04
CA ILE A 20 -3.13 -19.41 -0.96
C ILE A 20 -3.42 -17.90 -0.95
N SER A 21 -3.39 -17.32 0.23
CA SER A 21 -3.43 -15.87 0.39
C SER A 21 -2.09 -15.33 -0.08
N TYR A 22 -2.06 -14.75 -1.27
CA TYR A 22 -0.90 -13.99 -1.72
C TYR A 22 -0.84 -12.68 -0.93
N ALA A 23 0.34 -12.36 -0.40
CA ALA A 23 0.60 -11.05 0.18
C ALA A 23 0.49 -10.02 -0.95
N GLU A 24 -0.35 -9.00 -0.76
CA GLU A 24 -0.53 -7.91 -1.71
C GLU A 24 0.20 -6.67 -1.20
N ASP A 25 1.24 -6.25 -1.92
CA ASP A 25 1.98 -5.05 -1.60
C ASP A 25 1.20 -3.80 -2.02
N VAL A 26 1.26 -2.77 -1.18
CA VAL A 26 0.62 -1.48 -1.44
C VAL A 26 1.69 -0.46 -1.83
N LYS A 27 1.49 0.24 -2.94
CA LYS A 27 2.34 1.33 -3.39
C LYS A 27 1.64 2.67 -3.18
N ILE A 28 2.28 3.61 -2.50
CA ILE A 28 1.72 4.94 -2.20
C ILE A 28 2.58 6.02 -2.85
N GLY A 29 1.95 6.96 -3.56
CA GLY A 29 2.58 8.18 -4.04
C GLY A 29 2.70 9.19 -2.90
N VAL A 30 3.88 9.75 -2.70
CA VAL A 30 4.17 10.76 -1.67
C VAL A 30 4.66 12.02 -2.37
N LEU A 31 3.79 13.02 -2.45
CA LEU A 31 4.03 14.25 -3.20
C LEU A 31 4.26 15.42 -2.24
N TYR A 32 5.47 15.98 -2.23
CA TYR A 32 5.85 17.09 -1.35
C TYR A 32 6.80 18.07 -2.05
N PRO A 33 6.94 19.32 -1.53
CA PRO A 33 7.97 20.25 -2.03
C PRO A 33 9.34 19.83 -1.49
N LEU A 34 10.14 19.13 -2.27
CA LEU A 34 11.49 18.72 -1.88
C LEU A 34 12.56 19.70 -2.34
N THR A 35 12.16 20.65 -3.19
CA THR A 35 12.96 21.79 -3.65
C THR A 35 12.23 23.11 -3.38
N GLY A 36 12.96 24.23 -3.48
CA GLY A 36 12.40 25.56 -3.23
C GLY A 36 12.40 25.99 -1.75
N PRO A 37 11.68 27.10 -1.42
CA PRO A 37 11.77 27.76 -0.10
C PRO A 37 11.35 26.89 1.08
N VAL A 38 10.46 25.95 0.88
CA VAL A 38 9.95 25.07 1.95
C VAL A 38 10.43 23.61 1.81
N ALA A 39 11.51 23.40 1.09
CA ALA A 39 12.06 22.06 0.84
C ALA A 39 12.32 21.27 2.12
N GLN A 40 12.70 21.92 3.21
CA GLN A 40 12.94 21.25 4.49
C GLN A 40 11.67 20.59 5.03
N VAL A 41 10.53 21.29 4.95
CA VAL A 41 9.23 20.73 5.40
C VAL A 41 8.89 19.45 4.60
N GLY A 42 9.08 19.47 3.29
CA GLY A 42 8.85 18.30 2.45
C GLY A 42 9.77 17.13 2.80
N LYS A 43 11.05 17.40 3.01
CA LYS A 43 12.04 16.38 3.42
C LYS A 43 11.68 15.76 4.77
N ASP A 44 11.28 16.59 5.75
CA ASP A 44 10.87 16.11 7.07
C ASP A 44 9.60 15.25 6.98
N ALA A 45 8.63 15.66 6.16
CA ALA A 45 7.42 14.88 5.91
C ALA A 45 7.75 13.51 5.28
N VAL A 46 8.61 13.47 4.27
CA VAL A 46 9.05 12.20 3.65
C VAL A 46 9.81 11.33 4.66
N ALA A 47 10.64 11.92 5.52
CA ALA A 47 11.32 11.18 6.57
C ALA A 47 10.34 10.56 7.57
N ALA A 48 9.30 11.30 7.97
CA ALA A 48 8.25 10.79 8.85
C ALA A 48 7.48 9.63 8.18
N VAL A 49 7.14 9.74 6.89
CA VAL A 49 6.52 8.65 6.13
C VAL A 49 7.41 7.41 6.11
N LYS A 50 8.71 7.56 5.85
CA LYS A 50 9.66 6.44 5.86
C LYS A 50 9.75 5.76 7.22
N THR A 51 9.71 6.52 8.31
CA THR A 51 9.66 5.97 9.67
C THR A 51 8.39 5.16 9.91
N ALA A 52 7.23 5.68 9.48
CA ALA A 52 5.97 4.95 9.57
C ALA A 52 5.99 3.66 8.75
N LEU A 53 6.60 3.69 7.55
CA LEU A 53 6.78 2.50 6.72
C LEU A 53 7.67 1.45 7.37
N ASP A 54 8.75 1.88 8.03
CA ASP A 54 9.62 0.95 8.76
C ASP A 54 8.84 0.25 9.89
N ILE A 55 8.03 1.00 10.63
CA ILE A 55 7.19 0.45 11.70
C ILE A 55 6.15 -0.54 11.17
N ILE A 56 5.56 -0.27 9.99
CA ILE A 56 4.53 -1.13 9.40
C ILE A 56 5.16 -2.36 8.73
N ASN A 57 6.24 -2.16 8.00
CA ASN A 57 6.84 -3.21 7.16
C ASN A 57 7.72 -4.19 7.93
N ASN A 58 8.17 -3.82 9.13
CA ASN A 58 9.05 -4.61 9.96
C ASN A 58 8.44 -4.86 11.34
N SER A 59 8.92 -5.89 12.02
CA SER A 59 8.47 -6.20 13.37
C SER A 59 9.25 -5.36 14.38
N HIS A 60 8.54 -4.63 15.24
CA HIS A 60 9.11 -3.80 16.29
C HIS A 60 8.40 -4.05 17.62
N ASN A 61 9.14 -4.11 18.71
CA ASN A 61 8.56 -4.22 20.05
C ASN A 61 8.35 -2.81 20.66
N ILE A 62 7.35 -2.09 20.17
CA ILE A 62 7.01 -0.74 20.64
C ILE A 62 5.82 -0.85 21.62
N PRO A 63 6.00 -0.49 22.91
CA PRO A 63 4.91 -0.50 23.88
C PRO A 63 3.73 0.38 23.45
N GLY A 64 2.51 -0.13 23.54
CA GLY A 64 1.31 0.60 23.17
C GLY A 64 1.01 0.70 21.66
N MET A 65 1.84 0.08 20.80
CA MET A 65 1.65 0.08 19.34
C MET A 65 1.49 -1.36 18.80
N PRO A 66 0.27 -1.93 18.86
CA PRO A 66 0.04 -3.32 18.42
C PRO A 66 0.39 -3.58 16.96
N LEU A 67 0.22 -2.57 16.08
CA LEU A 67 0.54 -2.67 14.65
C LEU A 67 2.03 -2.89 14.37
N ALA A 68 2.90 -2.51 15.31
CA ALA A 68 4.34 -2.67 15.15
C ALA A 68 4.86 -4.09 15.46
N LYS A 69 4.03 -4.97 16.04
CA LYS A 69 4.46 -6.33 16.44
C LYS A 69 4.72 -7.26 15.28
N ASP A 70 3.95 -7.09 14.21
CA ASP A 70 4.01 -7.97 13.04
C ASP A 70 4.48 -7.19 11.83
N ALA A 71 5.25 -7.82 10.98
CA ALA A 71 5.70 -7.22 9.73
C ALA A 71 4.58 -7.20 8.69
N GLY A 72 4.39 -6.06 8.05
CA GLY A 72 3.45 -5.88 6.94
C GLY A 72 1.98 -5.78 7.35
N LEU A 73 1.12 -5.70 6.36
CA LEU A 73 -0.33 -5.52 6.51
C LEU A 73 -1.01 -6.88 6.65
N LYS A 74 -1.42 -7.24 7.85
CA LYS A 74 -2.11 -8.53 8.12
C LYS A 74 -3.36 -8.74 7.26
N GLY A 75 -4.15 -7.69 7.04
CA GLY A 75 -5.36 -7.74 6.20
C GLY A 75 -5.08 -8.03 4.72
N LEU A 76 -3.84 -7.86 4.29
CA LEU A 76 -3.36 -8.15 2.93
C LEU A 76 -2.33 -9.29 2.93
N GLY A 77 -2.49 -10.26 3.80
CA GLY A 77 -1.62 -11.44 3.84
C GLY A 77 -0.17 -11.15 4.23
N GLY A 78 0.10 -10.03 4.91
CA GLY A 78 1.46 -9.59 5.26
C GLY A 78 2.15 -8.74 4.18
N GLY A 79 1.41 -8.25 3.20
CA GLY A 79 1.91 -7.33 2.16
C GLY A 79 2.58 -6.10 2.74
N LYS A 80 3.58 -5.57 2.07
CA LYS A 80 4.34 -4.40 2.50
C LYS A 80 3.88 -3.13 1.81
N ILE A 81 4.18 -1.99 2.43
CA ILE A 81 3.95 -0.68 1.80
C ILE A 81 5.27 -0.19 1.22
N SER A 82 5.22 0.22 -0.04
CA SER A 82 6.31 0.95 -0.71
C SER A 82 5.85 2.35 -1.09
N ILE A 83 6.80 3.28 -1.31
CA ILE A 83 6.48 4.65 -1.74
C ILE A 83 7.21 5.03 -3.02
N VAL A 84 6.52 5.87 -3.81
CA VAL A 84 7.09 6.66 -4.88
C VAL A 84 7.06 8.11 -4.43
N VAL A 85 8.20 8.78 -4.43
CA VAL A 85 8.32 10.17 -3.96
C VAL A 85 8.41 11.11 -5.14
N GLY A 86 7.56 12.14 -5.16
CA GLY A 86 7.56 13.22 -6.15
C GLY A 86 7.86 14.58 -5.52
N ASP A 87 8.46 15.45 -6.31
CA ASP A 87 8.75 16.83 -5.94
C ASP A 87 7.97 17.79 -6.84
N HIS A 88 7.09 18.57 -6.26
CA HIS A 88 6.36 19.60 -7.01
C HIS A 88 6.98 21.00 -6.88
N GLY A 89 8.00 21.21 -6.04
CA GLY A 89 8.70 22.48 -5.86
C GLY A 89 7.78 23.68 -5.50
N GLY A 90 6.57 23.41 -5.01
CA GLY A 90 5.54 24.43 -4.73
C GLY A 90 4.71 24.85 -5.94
N LYS A 91 4.83 24.16 -7.09
CA LYS A 91 4.15 24.51 -8.35
C LYS A 91 3.00 23.56 -8.66
N PRO A 92 1.76 24.07 -8.85
CA PRO A 92 0.58 23.25 -9.12
C PRO A 92 0.70 22.40 -10.41
N ASP A 93 1.22 22.98 -11.49
CA ASP A 93 1.41 22.31 -12.77
C ASP A 93 2.37 21.12 -12.68
N ILE A 94 3.47 21.27 -11.93
CA ILE A 94 4.38 20.16 -11.65
C ILE A 94 3.69 19.10 -10.78
N GLY A 95 2.90 19.54 -9.77
CA GLY A 95 2.13 18.63 -8.93
C GLY A 95 1.16 17.76 -9.71
N VAL A 96 0.44 18.32 -10.69
CA VAL A 96 -0.43 17.57 -11.61
C VAL A 96 0.38 16.54 -12.39
N GLY A 97 1.46 16.95 -13.03
CA GLY A 97 2.29 16.04 -13.84
C GLY A 97 2.90 14.89 -13.03
N GLU A 98 3.39 15.16 -11.82
CA GLU A 98 3.89 14.11 -10.91
C GLU A 98 2.76 13.17 -10.47
N THR A 99 1.56 13.70 -10.18
CA THR A 99 0.40 12.88 -9.83
C THR A 99 -0.01 11.96 -10.98
N GLU A 100 -0.14 12.49 -12.19
CA GLU A 100 -0.47 11.69 -13.38
C GLU A 100 0.57 10.59 -13.64
N LYS A 101 1.86 10.91 -13.50
CA LYS A 101 2.94 9.93 -13.61
C LYS A 101 2.81 8.82 -12.56
N MET A 102 2.61 9.18 -11.30
CA MET A 102 2.45 8.21 -10.20
C MET A 102 1.26 7.29 -10.42
N LEU A 103 0.12 7.82 -10.85
CA LEU A 103 -1.09 7.03 -11.11
C LEU A 103 -0.95 6.16 -12.37
N ASN A 104 -0.47 6.73 -13.48
CA ASN A 104 -0.50 6.09 -14.78
C ASN A 104 0.74 5.22 -15.07
N SER A 105 1.92 5.64 -14.61
CA SER A 105 3.19 4.93 -14.86
C SER A 105 3.63 4.10 -13.68
N ASP A 106 3.68 4.70 -12.47
CA ASP A 106 4.16 4.03 -11.27
C ASP A 106 3.09 3.12 -10.64
N LYS A 107 1.80 3.29 -11.04
CA LYS A 107 0.67 2.49 -10.58
C LYS A 107 0.52 2.49 -9.06
N VAL A 108 0.55 3.68 -8.45
CA VAL A 108 0.29 3.82 -7.03
C VAL A 108 -1.19 3.60 -6.72
N HIS A 109 -1.48 3.01 -5.55
CA HIS A 109 -2.85 2.72 -5.11
C HIS A 109 -3.51 3.91 -4.40
N ALA A 110 -2.70 4.82 -3.85
CA ALA A 110 -3.15 6.02 -3.18
C ALA A 110 -2.08 7.11 -3.23
N MET A 111 -2.51 8.37 -3.04
CA MET A 111 -1.63 9.54 -2.97
C MET A 111 -1.64 10.14 -1.57
N PHE A 112 -0.51 10.67 -1.13
CA PHE A 112 -0.32 11.35 0.14
C PHE A 112 0.50 12.63 -0.06
N GLY A 113 0.03 13.75 0.45
CA GLY A 113 0.64 15.08 0.28
C GLY A 113 -0.48 16.15 0.08
N ALA A 114 -0.28 17.28 -0.55
CA ALA A 114 0.94 17.82 -1.14
C ALA A 114 1.54 18.98 -0.32
N TYR A 115 1.05 19.30 0.86
CA TYR A 115 1.40 20.43 1.71
C TYR A 115 0.77 21.77 1.26
N TYR A 116 0.97 22.18 0.00
CA TYR A 116 0.33 23.39 -0.54
C TYR A 116 -1.10 23.09 -1.01
N SER A 117 -2.08 23.87 -0.49
CA SER A 117 -3.49 23.73 -0.90
C SER A 117 -3.70 23.96 -2.39
N SER A 118 -2.94 24.87 -3.01
CA SER A 118 -2.99 25.12 -4.46
C SER A 118 -2.52 23.92 -5.29
N VAL A 119 -1.53 23.18 -4.80
CA VAL A 119 -1.06 21.95 -5.45
C VAL A 119 -2.06 20.82 -5.21
N THR A 120 -2.56 20.66 -3.98
CA THR A 120 -3.57 19.65 -3.66
C THR A 120 -4.82 19.83 -4.50
N GLY A 121 -5.35 21.06 -4.59
CA GLY A 121 -6.56 21.33 -5.37
C GLY A 121 -6.40 21.18 -6.88
N ALA A 122 -5.17 21.29 -7.41
CA ALA A 122 -4.91 21.06 -8.83
C ALA A 122 -4.67 19.57 -9.15
N ALA A 123 -4.16 18.81 -8.20
CA ALA A 123 -3.76 17.41 -8.37
C ALA A 123 -4.82 16.38 -7.92
N SER A 124 -5.96 16.85 -7.40
CA SER A 124 -7.07 16.00 -6.89
C SER A 124 -8.13 15.65 -7.94
#